data_d40da067364d7c3b3a32024fdb3f7f83
#
_entry.id   d40da067364d7c3b3a32024fdb3f7f83
#
_cell.length_a   1.000
_cell.length_b   1.000
_cell.length_c   1.000
_cell.angle_alpha   90.00
_cell.angle_beta   90.00
_cell.angle_gamma   90.00
#
_symmetry.space_group_name_H-M   'P 1'
#
loop_
_entity.id
_entity.type
_entity.pdbx_description
1 polymer ?
#
loop_
_entity_poly.entity_id
_entity_poly.type
_entity_poly.pdbx_seq_one_letter_code
_entity_poly.pdbx_strand_id
1 'polypeptide(L)'
;MTKRIAIIQGHPDPAGQHLLDAMADAYAEGATAAGHEVRRIGVAKLDFPLLRTQADFESGALPPALEHPRENLRWAEHWVFLFPLWHGTMPAFFKGFLEQVL
;
A
#
# COMPACT_ATOMS: atom_id res chain seq x y z
N MET A 1 6.18 -10.78 21.48
CA MET A 1 5.94 -11.49 20.20
C MET A 1 6.18 -10.54 19.05
N THR A 2 7.01 -10.92 18.10
CA THR A 2 7.32 -10.09 16.93
C THR A 2 6.37 -10.39 15.77
N LYS A 3 5.78 -9.33 15.22
CA LYS A 3 4.93 -9.41 14.03
C LYS A 3 5.64 -8.78 12.84
N ARG A 4 5.33 -9.26 11.64
CA ARG A 4 5.76 -8.64 10.38
C ARG A 4 4.60 -7.81 9.87
N ILE A 5 4.81 -6.50 9.80
CA ILE A 5 3.76 -5.53 9.49
C ILE A 5 4.09 -4.79 8.20
N ALA A 6 3.13 -4.74 7.28
CA ALA A 6 3.21 -3.86 6.10
C ALA A 6 2.27 -2.68 6.29
N ILE A 7 2.80 -1.47 6.17
CA ILE A 7 2.00 -0.25 6.22
C ILE A 7 1.86 0.26 4.79
N ILE A 8 0.63 0.30 4.31
CA ILE A 8 0.32 0.73 2.94
C ILE A 8 -0.26 2.13 2.99
N GLN A 9 0.49 3.09 2.44
CA GLN A 9 0.09 4.49 2.37
C GLN A 9 -0.58 4.74 1.04
N GLY A 10 -1.90 4.83 1.07
CA GLY A 10 -2.75 4.89 -0.13
C GLY A 10 -3.11 6.28 -0.60
N HIS A 11 -2.49 7.34 -0.08
CA HIS A 11 -2.71 8.69 -0.58
C HIS A 11 -2.03 8.82 -1.96
N PRO A 12 -2.74 9.30 -2.99
CA PRO A 12 -2.16 9.36 -4.34
C PRO A 12 -1.19 10.52 -4.58
N ASP A 13 -1.08 11.49 -3.67
CA ASP A 13 -0.21 12.65 -3.85
C ASP A 13 1.25 12.30 -3.51
N PRO A 14 2.16 12.32 -4.51
CA PRO A 14 3.56 12.00 -4.27
C PRO A 14 4.32 13.07 -3.48
N ALA A 15 3.76 14.27 -3.33
CA ALA A 15 4.40 15.34 -2.55
C ALA A 15 4.47 14.98 -1.07
N GLY A 16 3.55 14.16 -0.58
CA GLY A 16 3.49 13.82 0.83
C GLY A 16 2.99 14.97 1.68
N GLN A 17 3.40 15.00 2.96
CA GLN A 17 3.07 16.07 3.92
C GLN A 17 1.57 16.15 4.26
N HIS A 18 0.88 15.01 4.22
CA HIS A 18 -0.50 14.90 4.65
C HIS A 18 -0.57 14.30 6.06
N LEU A 19 -1.71 14.48 6.71
CA LEU A 19 -1.95 13.85 8.01
C LEU A 19 -1.69 12.35 7.98
N LEU A 20 -2.05 11.72 6.89
CA LEU A 20 -1.87 10.28 6.70
C LEU A 20 -0.40 9.87 6.76
N ASP A 21 0.49 10.70 6.21
CA ASP A 21 1.93 10.42 6.27
C ASP A 21 2.44 10.49 7.71
N ALA A 22 1.98 11.48 8.47
CA ALA A 22 2.33 11.58 9.88
C ALA A 22 1.77 10.39 10.69
N MET A 23 0.58 9.93 10.36
CA MET A 23 0.00 8.75 11.00
C MET A 23 0.80 7.49 10.69
N ALA A 24 1.26 7.34 9.45
CA ALA A 24 2.09 6.21 9.06
C ALA A 24 3.42 6.22 9.80
N ASP A 25 4.04 7.40 9.92
CA ASP A 25 5.28 7.57 10.67
C ASP A 25 5.10 7.18 12.14
N ALA A 26 4.04 7.66 12.77
CA ALA A 26 3.76 7.37 14.17
C ALA A 26 3.49 5.89 14.39
N TYR A 27 2.74 5.26 13.49
CA TYR A 27 2.46 3.83 13.58
C TYR A 27 3.74 3.00 13.44
N ALA A 28 4.56 3.33 12.43
CA ALA A 28 5.82 2.63 12.21
C ALA A 28 6.75 2.76 13.41
N GLU A 29 6.84 3.94 13.96
CA GLU A 29 7.69 4.21 15.14
C GLU A 29 7.23 3.40 16.35
N GLY A 30 5.92 3.41 16.63
CA GLY A 30 5.36 2.65 17.74
C GLY A 30 5.53 1.14 17.57
N ALA A 31 5.28 0.63 16.36
CA ALA A 31 5.43 -0.79 16.08
C ALA A 31 6.89 -1.24 16.22
N THR A 32 7.82 -0.44 15.70
CA THR A 32 9.25 -0.73 15.79
C THR A 32 9.73 -0.70 17.25
N ALA A 33 9.26 0.28 18.02
CA ALA A 33 9.60 0.39 19.44
C ALA A 33 9.08 -0.83 20.23
N ALA A 34 7.98 -1.41 19.80
CA ALA A 34 7.41 -2.61 20.41
C ALA A 34 8.09 -3.92 19.94
N GLY A 35 9.08 -3.83 19.07
CA GLY A 35 9.84 -4.99 18.61
C GLY A 35 9.30 -5.66 17.36
N HIS A 36 8.37 -5.02 16.64
CA HIS A 36 7.84 -5.56 15.39
C HIS A 36 8.69 -5.15 14.19
N GLU A 37 8.66 -5.96 13.15
CA GLU A 37 9.30 -5.64 11.87
C GLU A 37 8.30 -4.91 10.99
N VAL A 38 8.72 -3.80 10.38
CA VAL A 38 7.84 -2.95 9.57
C VAL A 38 8.44 -2.73 8.19
N ARG A 39 7.59 -2.90 7.15
CA ARG A 39 7.90 -2.48 5.78
C ARG A 39 6.80 -1.52 5.34
N ARG A 40 7.17 -0.52 4.56
CA ARG A 40 6.23 0.53 4.14
C ARG A 40 6.08 0.49 2.62
N ILE A 41 4.85 0.71 2.16
CA ILE A 41 4.53 0.80 0.74
C ILE A 41 3.89 2.16 0.49
N GLY A 42 4.58 3.03 -0.25
CA GLY A 42 4.05 4.32 -0.66
C GLY A 42 3.47 4.23 -2.07
N VAL A 43 2.16 4.13 -2.18
CA VAL A 43 1.50 3.88 -3.47
C VAL A 43 1.65 5.04 -4.44
N ALA A 44 1.71 6.28 -3.92
CA ALA A 44 1.75 7.50 -4.76
C ALA A 44 2.93 7.55 -5.73
N LYS A 45 4.04 6.90 -5.40
CA LYS A 45 5.26 6.95 -6.21
C LYS A 45 5.40 5.77 -7.16
N LEU A 46 4.43 4.87 -7.18
CA LEU A 46 4.45 3.72 -8.06
C LEU A 46 3.86 4.07 -9.42
N ASP A 47 4.51 3.61 -10.49
CA ASP A 47 4.05 3.82 -11.85
C ASP A 47 3.54 2.49 -12.41
N PHE A 48 2.24 2.39 -12.61
CA PHE A 48 1.61 1.18 -13.10
C PHE A 48 0.35 1.52 -13.90
N PRO A 49 0.03 0.73 -14.94
CA PRO A 49 -1.22 0.91 -15.67
C PRO A 49 -2.39 0.36 -14.87
N LEU A 50 -3.57 0.93 -15.09
CA LEU A 50 -4.80 0.38 -14.52
C LEU A 50 -5.25 -0.84 -15.33
N LEU A 51 -5.89 -1.79 -14.65
CA LEU A 51 -6.55 -2.90 -15.34
C LEU A 51 -7.78 -2.37 -16.08
N ARG A 52 -7.93 -2.75 -17.34
CA ARG A 52 -8.99 -2.22 -18.19
C ARG A 52 -9.89 -3.30 -18.78
N THR A 53 -9.48 -4.55 -18.76
CA THR A 53 -10.24 -5.67 -19.30
C THR A 53 -10.30 -6.82 -18.32
N GLN A 54 -11.32 -7.66 -18.49
CA GLN A 54 -11.44 -8.88 -17.71
C GLN A 54 -10.24 -9.80 -17.95
N ALA A 55 -9.75 -9.84 -19.18
CA ALA A 55 -8.60 -10.66 -19.53
C ALA A 55 -7.34 -10.20 -18.75
N ASP A 56 -7.13 -8.90 -18.65
CA ASP A 56 -6.00 -8.37 -17.87
C ASP A 56 -6.10 -8.76 -16.39
N PHE A 57 -7.30 -8.68 -15.85
CA PHE A 57 -7.54 -9.03 -14.45
C PHE A 57 -7.31 -10.53 -14.22
N GLU A 58 -7.80 -11.37 -15.11
CA GLU A 58 -7.68 -12.82 -14.98
C GLU A 58 -6.26 -13.33 -15.25
N SER A 59 -5.48 -12.66 -16.10
CA SER A 59 -4.14 -13.09 -16.44
C SER A 59 -3.19 -13.03 -15.24
N GLY A 60 -3.46 -12.14 -14.31
CA GLY A 60 -2.61 -11.94 -13.15
C GLY A 60 -1.22 -11.42 -13.47
N ALA A 61 -0.99 -10.93 -14.68
CA ALA A 61 0.30 -10.34 -15.05
C ALA A 61 0.55 -9.09 -14.23
N LEU A 62 1.68 -9.04 -13.55
CA LEU A 62 2.00 -7.96 -12.62
C LEU A 62 3.00 -6.99 -13.24
N PRO A 63 2.71 -5.67 -13.28
CA PRO A 63 3.68 -4.69 -13.71
C PRO A 63 4.94 -4.74 -12.84
N PRO A 64 6.13 -4.51 -13.43
CA PRO A 64 7.38 -4.57 -12.65
C PRO A 64 7.38 -3.69 -11.40
N ALA A 65 6.77 -2.51 -11.46
CA ALA A 65 6.72 -1.60 -10.32
C ALA A 65 5.94 -2.17 -9.12
N LEU A 66 5.07 -3.15 -9.35
CA LEU A 66 4.25 -3.74 -8.30
C LEU A 66 4.81 -5.05 -7.74
N GLU A 67 5.90 -5.56 -8.28
CA GLU A 67 6.48 -6.83 -7.81
C GLU A 67 6.97 -6.73 -6.37
N HIS A 68 7.73 -5.69 -6.05
CA HIS A 68 8.27 -5.51 -4.70
C HIS A 68 7.16 -5.18 -3.67
N PRO A 69 6.22 -4.28 -3.95
CA PRO A 69 5.08 -4.08 -3.06
C PRO A 69 4.28 -5.35 -2.79
N ARG A 70 4.04 -6.16 -3.82
CA ARG A 70 3.32 -7.43 -3.65
C ARG A 70 4.08 -8.39 -2.76
N GLU A 71 5.40 -8.47 -2.93
CA GLU A 71 6.26 -9.30 -2.09
C GLU A 71 6.20 -8.84 -0.63
N ASN A 72 6.20 -7.53 -0.39
CA ASN A 72 6.06 -6.99 0.96
C ASN A 72 4.73 -7.36 1.60
N LEU A 73 3.65 -7.36 0.82
CA LEU A 73 2.35 -7.78 1.31
C LEU A 73 2.34 -9.27 1.66
N ARG A 74 2.97 -10.11 0.85
CA ARG A 74 3.07 -11.54 1.11
C ARG A 74 3.95 -11.85 2.32
N TRP A 75 5.00 -11.06 2.52
CA TRP A 75 5.88 -11.19 3.68
C TRP A 75 5.15 -10.88 4.99
N ALA A 76 4.26 -9.91 4.97
CA ALA A 76 3.61 -9.42 6.18
C ALA A 76 2.50 -10.35 6.63
N GLU A 77 2.34 -10.46 7.94
CA GLU A 77 1.21 -11.17 8.54
C GLU A 77 0.13 -10.20 9.05
N HIS A 78 0.41 -8.89 9.01
CA HIS A 78 -0.52 -7.84 9.41
C HIS A 78 -0.39 -6.66 8.44
N TRP A 79 -1.52 -6.22 7.86
CA TRP A 79 -1.57 -5.12 6.92
C TRP A 79 -2.26 -3.92 7.55
N VAL A 80 -1.68 -2.74 7.40
CA VAL A 80 -2.27 -1.48 7.83
C VAL A 80 -2.50 -0.63 6.58
N PHE A 81 -3.77 -0.36 6.27
CA PHE A 81 -4.14 0.47 5.13
C PHE A 81 -4.48 1.87 5.62
N LEU A 82 -3.77 2.87 5.10
CA LEU A 82 -4.02 4.27 5.40
C LEU A 82 -4.37 4.98 4.10
N PHE A 83 -5.52 5.61 4.03
CA PHE A 83 -5.93 6.34 2.83
C PHE A 83 -6.91 7.46 3.18
N PRO A 84 -6.94 8.54 2.38
CA PRO A 84 -7.94 9.58 2.57
C PRO A 84 -9.29 9.11 2.06
N LEU A 85 -10.36 9.58 2.67
CA LEU A 85 -11.71 9.30 2.19
C LEU A 85 -12.10 10.36 1.15
N TRP A 86 -12.22 9.94 -0.10
CA TRP A 86 -12.69 10.77 -1.19
C TRP A 86 -14.02 10.23 -1.68
N HIS A 87 -15.07 11.04 -1.59
CA HIS A 87 -16.44 10.60 -1.87
C HIS A 87 -16.85 9.36 -1.07
N GLY A 88 -16.40 9.30 0.19
CA GLY A 88 -16.79 8.23 1.10
C GLY A 88 -16.07 6.91 0.93
N THR A 89 -15.04 6.86 0.09
CA THR A 89 -14.29 5.64 -0.17
C THR A 89 -12.81 5.95 -0.40
N MET A 90 -12.05 4.93 -0.77
CA MET A 90 -10.64 5.11 -1.06
C MET A 90 -10.41 5.80 -2.42
N PRO A 91 -9.28 6.50 -2.59
CA PRO A 91 -8.95 7.08 -3.89
C PRO A 91 -8.86 6.02 -4.99
N ALA A 92 -9.27 6.38 -6.20
CA ALA A 92 -9.26 5.46 -7.34
C ALA A 92 -7.88 4.88 -7.62
N PHE A 93 -6.84 5.68 -7.46
CA PHE A 93 -5.46 5.24 -7.67
C PHE A 93 -5.09 4.10 -6.72
N PHE A 94 -5.49 4.23 -5.45
CA PHE A 94 -5.25 3.19 -4.45
C PHE A 94 -6.03 1.91 -4.78
N LYS A 95 -7.29 2.05 -5.19
CA LYS A 95 -8.09 0.89 -5.60
C LYS A 95 -7.45 0.17 -6.79
N GLY A 96 -6.94 0.93 -7.76
CA GLY A 96 -6.24 0.37 -8.91
C GLY A 96 -4.99 -0.42 -8.52
N PHE A 97 -4.28 0.04 -7.49
CA PHE A 97 -3.16 -0.70 -6.91
C PHE A 97 -3.62 -2.02 -6.30
N LEU A 98 -4.65 -1.97 -5.47
CA LEU A 98 -5.15 -3.17 -4.77
C LEU A 98 -5.67 -4.23 -5.73
N GLU A 99 -6.30 -3.82 -6.83
CA GLU A 99 -6.80 -4.77 -7.83
C GLU A 99 -5.70 -5.64 -8.43
N GLN A 100 -4.47 -5.16 -8.42
CA GLN A 100 -3.35 -5.86 -9.05
C GLN A 100 -2.48 -6.62 -8.07
N VAL A 101 -2.38 -6.17 -6.82
CA VAL A 101 -1.48 -6.81 -5.85
C VAL A 101 -2.18 -7.83 -4.95
N LEU A 102 -3.49 -7.78 -4.83
CA LEU A 102 -4.24 -8.72 -4.00
C LEU A 102 -4.61 -10.00 -4.74
#